data_0d795295b32a6c68bed2dab53e68bc93
#
_entry.id   0d795295b32a6c68bed2dab53e68bc93
#
_cell.length_a   1.000
_cell.length_b   1.000
_cell.length_c   1.000
_cell.angle_alpha   90.00
_cell.angle_beta   90.00
_cell.angle_gamma   90.00
#
_symmetry.space_group_name_H-M   'P 1'
#
loop_
_entity.id
_entity.type
_entity.pdbx_description
1 polymer ?
#
loop_
_entity_poly.entity_id
_entity_poly.type
_entity_poly.pdbx_seq_one_letter_code
_entity_poly.pdbx_strand_id
1 'polypeptide(L)'
;GVTPARFNAGDSELIGSRVILAGYGSIADGKRGVTSVDNFDRLAGENTLDRVIETVNASNVHQAYRGGLLGVDFDSPDEFFNALGSKASLIDYLGSGSSSSTPLPYEATTAEGDSGGPAFVRMNDVWKVVGTVSYGTESSVYGDVTVYTRLASQSVWVRSYLERWAPARRTGFGEWLNLDWLGNFATYQGDWVFHEKLGWFYSPGNEADEFWAWQTGIGWWWTSIKAYPYFYADERKCWLYFSASDSTPSRCRFYNYEIKDWEIFER
;
A
#
# COMPACT_ATOMS: atom_id res chain seq x y z
N GLY A 1 -4.30 20.31 -5.00
CA GLY A 1 -4.28 18.84 -5.14
C GLY A 1 -4.91 18.18 -3.93
N VAL A 2 -5.35 16.95 -4.06
CA VAL A 2 -5.88 16.15 -2.94
C VAL A 2 -4.71 15.41 -2.31
N THR A 3 -4.58 15.50 -0.97
CA THR A 3 -3.59 14.73 -0.24
C THR A 3 -4.06 13.27 -0.16
N PRO A 4 -3.27 12.28 -0.62
CA PRO A 4 -3.63 10.88 -0.50
C PRO A 4 -3.78 10.46 0.96
N ALA A 5 -4.75 9.57 1.23
CA ALA A 5 -4.89 8.96 2.55
C ALA A 5 -3.69 8.05 2.84
N ARG A 6 -3.22 8.08 4.07
CA ARG A 6 -2.19 7.14 4.53
C ARG A 6 -2.79 5.76 4.73
N PHE A 7 -2.04 4.72 4.44
CA PHE A 7 -2.45 3.36 4.78
C PHE A 7 -1.75 2.86 6.06
N ASN A 8 -2.37 1.90 6.73
CA ASN A 8 -1.77 1.24 7.88
C ASN A 8 -0.80 0.15 7.40
N ALA A 9 0.48 0.36 7.66
CA ALA A 9 1.54 -0.59 7.32
C ALA A 9 2.00 -1.44 8.53
N GLY A 10 1.44 -1.19 9.71
CA GLY A 10 1.78 -1.92 10.94
C GLY A 10 0.73 -2.98 11.28
N ASP A 11 1.06 -3.89 12.20
CA ASP A 11 0.21 -5.02 12.58
C ASP A 11 -0.89 -4.66 13.61
N SER A 12 -1.00 -3.41 14.01
CA SER A 12 -2.04 -2.96 14.94
C SER A 12 -3.07 -2.14 14.21
N GLU A 13 -4.26 -2.67 14.03
CA GLU A 13 -5.43 -1.99 13.47
C GLU A 13 -6.34 -1.39 14.53
N LEU A 14 -6.02 -1.57 15.81
CA LEU A 14 -6.88 -1.18 16.93
C LEU A 14 -8.24 -1.89 16.87
N ILE A 15 -8.22 -3.22 16.89
CA ILE A 15 -9.45 -4.05 16.95
C ILE A 15 -10.35 -3.57 18.09
N GLY A 16 -11.66 -3.51 17.83
CA GLY A 16 -12.65 -2.90 18.72
C GLY A 16 -12.81 -1.39 18.54
N SER A 17 -12.02 -0.75 17.67
CA SER A 17 -12.16 0.67 17.37
C SER A 17 -13.21 0.93 16.30
N ARG A 18 -13.72 2.18 16.32
CA ARG A 18 -14.58 2.68 15.26
C ARG A 18 -13.84 2.68 13.94
N VAL A 19 -14.46 2.09 12.92
CA VAL A 19 -14.07 2.16 11.52
C VAL A 19 -15.08 2.99 10.74
N ILE A 20 -14.60 3.82 9.82
CA ILE A 20 -15.43 4.57 8.88
C ILE A 20 -15.36 3.89 7.53
N LEU A 21 -16.54 3.57 7.00
CA LEU A 21 -16.74 3.00 5.67
C LEU A 21 -17.19 4.13 4.74
N ALA A 22 -16.69 4.16 3.52
CA ALA A 22 -17.11 5.16 2.55
C ALA A 22 -17.13 4.57 1.14
N GLY A 23 -18.18 4.85 0.39
CA GLY A 23 -18.33 4.32 -0.95
C GLY A 23 -19.41 5.02 -1.78
N TYR A 24 -19.65 4.47 -2.95
CA TYR A 24 -20.65 4.88 -3.93
C TYR A 24 -21.58 3.71 -4.31
N GLY A 25 -21.58 2.65 -3.50
CA GLY A 25 -22.38 1.46 -3.69
C GLY A 25 -23.87 1.71 -3.55
N SER A 26 -24.64 0.66 -3.71
CA SER A 26 -26.10 0.69 -3.58
C SER A 26 -26.52 1.16 -2.20
N ILE A 27 -27.65 1.87 -2.12
CA ILE A 27 -28.26 2.28 -0.86
C ILE A 27 -29.07 1.12 -0.29
N ALA A 28 -28.84 0.81 0.96
CA ALA A 28 -29.55 -0.25 1.67
C ALA A 28 -30.18 0.26 2.97
N ASP A 29 -31.23 -0.43 3.39
CA ASP A 29 -31.87 -0.30 4.70
C ASP A 29 -31.60 -1.60 5.49
N GLY A 30 -31.12 -1.49 6.72
CA GLY A 30 -30.74 -2.66 7.51
C GLY A 30 -31.84 -3.68 7.74
N LYS A 31 -33.12 -3.30 7.62
CA LYS A 31 -34.27 -4.23 7.73
C LYS A 31 -34.71 -4.81 6.39
N ARG A 32 -34.48 -4.11 5.28
CA ARG A 32 -35.04 -4.44 3.95
C ARG A 32 -33.99 -4.84 2.94
N GLY A 33 -32.73 -4.55 3.20
CA GLY A 33 -31.66 -4.71 2.24
C GLY A 33 -31.60 -3.58 1.21
N VAL A 34 -31.12 -3.88 0.02
CA VAL A 34 -30.91 -2.89 -1.04
C VAL A 34 -32.23 -2.23 -1.46
N THR A 35 -32.28 -0.91 -1.37
CA THR A 35 -33.44 -0.07 -1.72
C THR A 35 -33.23 0.74 -2.99
N SER A 36 -31.97 1.01 -3.37
CA SER A 36 -31.62 1.68 -4.62
C SER A 36 -30.25 1.20 -5.10
N VAL A 37 -30.14 0.86 -6.38
CA VAL A 37 -28.91 0.43 -7.03
C VAL A 37 -28.18 1.59 -7.73
N ASP A 38 -28.90 2.66 -8.04
CA ASP A 38 -28.35 3.86 -8.69
C ASP A 38 -28.02 4.91 -7.63
N ASN A 39 -26.78 4.88 -7.13
CA ASN A 39 -26.28 5.87 -6.19
C ASN A 39 -25.08 6.61 -6.80
N PHE A 40 -25.24 7.92 -6.97
CA PHE A 40 -24.17 8.81 -7.45
C PHE A 40 -23.54 9.63 -6.31
N ASP A 41 -24.07 9.53 -5.10
CA ASP A 41 -23.59 10.25 -3.94
C ASP A 41 -22.59 9.40 -3.15
N ARG A 42 -21.52 10.02 -2.69
CA ARG A 42 -20.61 9.38 -1.76
C ARG A 42 -21.26 9.31 -0.38
N LEU A 43 -21.51 8.12 0.09
CA LEU A 43 -22.01 7.87 1.43
C LEU A 43 -20.91 7.39 2.36
N ALA A 44 -21.12 7.58 3.65
CA ALA A 44 -20.25 7.07 4.69
C ALA A 44 -21.08 6.65 5.90
N GLY A 45 -20.62 5.61 6.58
CA GLY A 45 -21.16 5.13 7.85
C GLY A 45 -20.03 4.68 8.75
N GLU A 46 -20.39 4.22 9.91
CA GLU A 46 -19.46 3.71 10.91
C GLU A 46 -19.78 2.26 11.26
N ASN A 47 -18.76 1.56 11.75
CA ASN A 47 -18.90 0.22 12.26
C ASN A 47 -17.79 -0.03 13.30
N THR A 48 -17.86 -1.12 14.04
CA THR A 48 -16.75 -1.58 14.87
C THR A 48 -15.85 -2.50 14.07
N LEU A 49 -14.54 -2.29 14.13
CA LEU A 49 -13.57 -3.21 13.53
C LEU A 49 -13.44 -4.44 14.43
N ASP A 50 -14.16 -5.51 14.16
CA ASP A 50 -14.34 -6.61 15.08
C ASP A 50 -13.12 -7.49 15.23
N ARG A 51 -12.49 -7.87 14.13
CA ARG A 51 -11.35 -8.78 14.22
C ARG A 51 -10.52 -8.91 12.94
N VAL A 52 -9.32 -9.47 13.14
CA VAL A 52 -8.51 -10.08 12.08
C VAL A 52 -9.03 -11.50 11.83
N ILE A 53 -9.23 -11.84 10.56
CA ILE A 53 -9.65 -13.17 10.12
C ILE A 53 -8.41 -13.96 9.68
N GLU A 54 -8.13 -15.04 10.38
CA GLU A 54 -6.93 -15.85 10.14
C GLU A 54 -7.14 -16.91 9.07
N THR A 55 -8.33 -17.48 9.01
CA THR A 55 -8.68 -18.57 8.08
C THR A 55 -10.07 -18.39 7.51
N VAL A 56 -10.24 -18.82 6.27
CA VAL A 56 -11.53 -18.97 5.62
C VAL A 56 -11.70 -20.44 5.26
N ASN A 57 -12.74 -21.07 5.80
CA ASN A 57 -13.07 -22.47 5.57
C ASN A 57 -14.20 -22.58 4.54
N ALA A 58 -13.88 -22.39 3.28
CA ALA A 58 -14.85 -22.67 2.21
C ALA A 58 -14.68 -24.11 1.72
N SER A 59 -15.78 -24.75 1.30
CA SER A 59 -15.81 -26.16 0.87
C SER A 59 -14.84 -26.52 -0.27
N ASN A 60 -14.25 -25.54 -0.94
CA ASN A 60 -13.29 -25.72 -2.02
C ASN A 60 -12.01 -24.89 -1.88
N VAL A 61 -11.82 -24.17 -0.78
CA VAL A 61 -10.68 -23.29 -0.57
C VAL A 61 -10.18 -23.44 0.88
N HIS A 62 -9.24 -24.34 1.08
CA HIS A 62 -8.47 -24.39 2.33
C HIS A 62 -7.35 -23.38 2.31
N GLN A 63 -7.68 -22.10 2.24
CA GLN A 63 -6.67 -21.05 2.17
C GLN A 63 -6.56 -20.36 3.51
N ALA A 64 -5.44 -20.61 4.19
CA ALA A 64 -5.04 -19.83 5.35
C ALA A 64 -4.66 -18.42 4.87
N TYR A 65 -5.47 -17.42 5.17
CA TYR A 65 -5.16 -16.01 4.88
C TYR A 65 -4.19 -15.41 5.90
N ARG A 66 -3.82 -16.17 6.93
CA ARG A 66 -2.81 -15.80 7.95
C ARG A 66 -2.94 -14.36 8.44
N GLY A 67 -4.16 -13.98 8.83
CA GLY A 67 -4.44 -12.61 9.23
C GLY A 67 -4.46 -11.60 8.07
N GLY A 68 -4.69 -12.06 6.85
CA GLY A 68 -4.77 -11.21 5.65
C GLY A 68 -6.11 -10.50 5.46
N LEU A 69 -7.09 -10.75 6.32
CA LEU A 69 -8.44 -10.19 6.22
C LEU A 69 -8.86 -9.52 7.54
N LEU A 70 -9.77 -8.54 7.42
CA LEU A 70 -10.46 -7.88 8.52
C LEU A 70 -11.96 -8.11 8.38
N GLY A 71 -12.69 -8.17 9.48
CA GLY A 71 -14.14 -8.34 9.48
C GLY A 71 -14.85 -7.31 10.35
N VAL A 72 -16.02 -6.91 9.86
CA VAL A 72 -17.04 -6.15 10.61
C VAL A 72 -18.38 -6.81 10.38
N ASP A 73 -19.31 -6.75 11.36
CA ASP A 73 -20.69 -7.15 11.15
C ASP A 73 -21.65 -5.97 11.37
N PHE A 74 -22.87 -6.11 10.85
CA PHE A 74 -23.86 -5.05 10.84
C PHE A 74 -24.87 -5.29 11.97
N ASP A 75 -24.64 -4.67 13.11
CA ASP A 75 -25.47 -4.81 14.28
C ASP A 75 -26.83 -4.10 14.16
N SER A 76 -27.87 -4.72 14.69
CA SER A 76 -29.21 -4.12 14.74
C SER A 76 -29.40 -3.26 15.96
N PRO A 77 -29.99 -2.06 15.86
CA PRO A 77 -30.31 -1.24 17.02
C PRO A 77 -31.49 -1.79 17.83
N ASP A 78 -32.32 -2.65 17.24
CA ASP A 78 -33.54 -3.17 17.86
C ASP A 78 -33.42 -4.63 18.36
N GLU A 79 -32.43 -5.35 17.84
CA GLU A 79 -32.22 -6.77 18.08
C GLU A 79 -30.75 -7.03 18.39
N PHE A 80 -30.52 -8.00 19.25
CA PHE A 80 -29.17 -8.44 19.54
C PHE A 80 -28.65 -9.29 18.37
N PHE A 81 -27.89 -8.66 17.49
CA PHE A 81 -27.22 -9.30 16.38
C PHE A 81 -25.70 -9.21 16.56
N ASN A 82 -25.02 -10.33 16.41
CA ASN A 82 -23.56 -10.41 16.44
C ASN A 82 -23.15 -11.54 15.51
N ALA A 83 -23.09 -11.23 14.24
CA ALA A 83 -22.88 -12.23 13.18
C ALA A 83 -21.44 -12.78 13.15
N LEU A 84 -20.47 -12.01 13.58
CA LEU A 84 -19.08 -12.44 13.76
C LEU A 84 -18.81 -13.04 15.16
N GLY A 85 -19.76 -12.90 16.09
CA GLY A 85 -19.70 -13.51 17.42
C GLY A 85 -20.00 -15.01 17.40
N SER A 86 -20.57 -15.53 18.50
CA SER A 86 -20.65 -16.97 18.74
C SER A 86 -21.84 -17.71 18.11
N LYS A 87 -22.70 -17.05 17.32
CA LYS A 87 -24.00 -17.63 16.92
C LYS A 87 -24.34 -17.66 15.44
N ALA A 88 -23.46 -17.22 14.53
CA ALA A 88 -23.81 -17.15 13.13
C ALA A 88 -23.28 -18.34 12.31
N SER A 89 -24.04 -18.73 11.29
CA SER A 89 -23.64 -19.74 10.30
C SER A 89 -22.36 -19.41 9.53
N LEU A 90 -21.95 -18.13 9.53
CA LEU A 90 -20.70 -17.65 8.96
C LEU A 90 -19.48 -18.00 9.82
N ILE A 91 -19.65 -18.39 11.10
CA ILE A 91 -18.54 -18.76 11.97
C ILE A 91 -17.78 -19.97 11.42
N ASP A 92 -18.49 -20.95 10.90
CA ASP A 92 -17.84 -22.13 10.30
C ASP A 92 -16.98 -21.75 9.10
N TYR A 93 -17.33 -20.66 8.42
CA TYR A 93 -16.60 -20.14 7.27
C TYR A 93 -15.45 -19.22 7.66
N LEU A 94 -15.68 -18.26 8.58
CA LEU A 94 -14.70 -17.23 8.96
C LEU A 94 -13.92 -17.53 10.25
N GLY A 95 -14.24 -18.64 10.89
CA GLY A 95 -13.69 -19.01 12.19
C GLY A 95 -14.34 -18.23 13.35
N SER A 96 -14.20 -18.75 14.57
CA SER A 96 -14.67 -18.08 15.79
C SER A 96 -13.74 -16.95 16.21
N GLY A 97 -14.26 -15.90 16.83
CA GLY A 97 -13.46 -14.77 17.32
C GLY A 97 -14.27 -13.77 18.10
N SER A 98 -13.61 -12.69 18.53
CA SER A 98 -14.26 -11.55 19.14
C SER A 98 -15.07 -10.75 18.12
N SER A 99 -16.20 -10.22 18.57
CA SER A 99 -17.03 -9.28 17.83
C SER A 99 -17.79 -8.42 18.81
N SER A 100 -18.01 -7.15 18.51
CA SER A 100 -18.88 -6.27 19.24
C SER A 100 -20.33 -6.62 18.89
N SER A 101 -21.21 -6.60 19.87
CA SER A 101 -22.66 -6.71 19.63
C SER A 101 -23.38 -5.38 19.88
N THR A 102 -22.63 -4.31 20.02
CA THR A 102 -23.17 -3.00 20.36
C THR A 102 -23.19 -2.12 19.12
N PRO A 103 -24.39 -1.84 18.57
CA PRO A 103 -24.51 -1.02 17.36
C PRO A 103 -24.05 0.41 17.62
N LEU A 104 -23.46 1.04 16.64
CA LEU A 104 -23.11 2.45 16.65
C LEU A 104 -24.27 3.32 16.12
N PRO A 105 -24.31 4.63 16.45
CA PRO A 105 -25.39 5.50 16.00
C PRO A 105 -25.59 5.59 14.48
N TYR A 106 -24.50 5.46 13.71
CA TYR A 106 -24.49 5.46 12.25
C TYR A 106 -23.94 4.15 11.70
N GLU A 107 -24.31 3.05 12.35
CA GLU A 107 -23.90 1.71 11.94
C GLU A 107 -24.23 1.46 10.48
N ALA A 108 -23.27 0.93 9.75
CA ALA A 108 -23.41 0.64 8.34
C ALA A 108 -22.61 -0.60 7.92
N THR A 109 -23.08 -1.22 6.87
CA THR A 109 -22.34 -2.25 6.13
C THR A 109 -22.06 -1.77 4.71
N THR A 110 -21.35 -2.56 3.93
CA THR A 110 -21.12 -2.30 2.50
C THR A 110 -22.20 -2.96 1.64
N ALA A 111 -22.41 -2.43 0.45
CA ALA A 111 -23.34 -2.94 -0.54
C ALA A 111 -22.64 -3.16 -1.89
N GLU A 112 -23.36 -3.71 -2.86
CA GLU A 112 -22.88 -3.85 -4.24
C GLU A 112 -22.43 -2.49 -4.78
N GLY A 113 -21.22 -2.43 -5.37
CA GLY A 113 -20.58 -1.21 -5.86
C GLY A 113 -19.58 -0.58 -4.89
N ASP A 114 -19.53 -1.01 -3.62
CA ASP A 114 -18.51 -0.55 -2.66
C ASP A 114 -17.20 -1.33 -2.76
N SER A 115 -17.09 -2.31 -3.63
CA SER A 115 -15.90 -3.15 -3.82
C SER A 115 -14.63 -2.32 -4.06
N GLY A 116 -13.56 -2.61 -3.32
CA GLY A 116 -12.32 -1.82 -3.34
C GLY A 116 -12.37 -0.53 -2.55
N GLY A 117 -13.54 -0.16 -1.98
CA GLY A 117 -13.70 1.00 -1.10
C GLY A 117 -12.88 0.87 0.19
N PRO A 118 -12.51 1.99 0.81
CA PRO A 118 -11.64 2.01 1.98
C PRO A 118 -12.38 1.80 3.29
N ALA A 119 -11.72 1.14 4.24
CA ALA A 119 -12.04 1.17 5.66
C ALA A 119 -11.01 2.06 6.38
N PHE A 120 -11.48 3.10 7.08
CA PHE A 120 -10.61 4.05 7.78
C PHE A 120 -10.69 3.87 9.29
N VAL A 121 -9.53 3.83 9.95
CA VAL A 121 -9.42 3.91 11.41
C VAL A 121 -8.57 5.12 11.79
N ARG A 122 -8.95 5.81 12.87
CA ARG A 122 -8.18 6.94 13.40
C ARG A 122 -7.13 6.42 14.38
N MET A 123 -5.85 6.58 14.01
CA MET A 123 -4.70 6.11 14.76
C MET A 123 -3.78 7.31 15.04
N ASN A 124 -3.54 7.62 16.34
CA ASN A 124 -2.72 8.77 16.75
C ASN A 124 -3.14 10.06 16.04
N ASP A 125 -4.44 10.33 16.04
CA ASP A 125 -5.08 11.51 15.41
C ASP A 125 -4.96 11.59 13.88
N VAL A 126 -4.50 10.53 13.23
CA VAL A 126 -4.41 10.44 11.77
C VAL A 126 -5.36 9.35 11.26
N TRP A 127 -6.16 9.68 10.26
CA TRP A 127 -6.95 8.69 9.54
C TRP A 127 -6.06 7.85 8.64
N LYS A 128 -6.17 6.52 8.78
CA LYS A 128 -5.45 5.56 7.96
C LYS A 128 -6.40 4.55 7.34
N VAL A 129 -6.16 4.19 6.10
CA VAL A 129 -6.83 3.05 5.47
C VAL A 129 -6.25 1.77 6.06
N VAL A 130 -7.09 0.95 6.66
CA VAL A 130 -6.69 -0.35 7.24
C VAL A 130 -7.03 -1.53 6.35
N GLY A 131 -8.03 -1.36 5.48
CA GLY A 131 -8.47 -2.40 4.55
C GLY A 131 -9.21 -1.85 3.34
N THR A 132 -9.39 -2.70 2.36
CA THR A 132 -10.22 -2.46 1.17
C THR A 132 -11.30 -3.51 1.08
N VAL A 133 -12.54 -3.11 0.76
CA VAL A 133 -13.69 -4.01 0.63
C VAL A 133 -13.37 -5.14 -0.34
N SER A 134 -13.52 -6.37 0.10
CA SER A 134 -13.27 -7.58 -0.68
C SER A 134 -14.55 -8.32 -1.01
N TYR A 135 -15.30 -8.71 0.00
CA TYR A 135 -16.60 -9.39 -0.15
C TYR A 135 -17.40 -9.26 1.15
N GLY A 136 -18.65 -9.66 1.09
CA GLY A 136 -19.56 -9.69 2.23
C GLY A 136 -20.69 -10.65 2.02
N THR A 137 -21.64 -10.68 2.95
CA THR A 137 -22.96 -11.26 2.74
C THR A 137 -23.78 -10.31 1.87
N GLU A 138 -24.52 -10.83 0.89
CA GLU A 138 -25.00 -10.04 -0.26
C GLU A 138 -26.27 -9.23 0.00
N SER A 139 -26.81 -9.23 1.22
CA SER A 139 -28.16 -8.71 1.48
C SER A 139 -28.19 -7.26 1.99
N SER A 140 -27.08 -6.77 2.52
CA SER A 140 -26.97 -5.44 3.16
C SER A 140 -28.04 -5.20 4.23
N VAL A 141 -28.34 -6.23 5.02
CA VAL A 141 -29.30 -6.22 6.15
C VAL A 141 -28.56 -6.39 7.47
N TYR A 142 -29.24 -6.12 8.59
CA TYR A 142 -28.69 -6.41 9.91
C TYR A 142 -28.26 -7.87 10.03
N GLY A 143 -27.07 -8.09 10.56
CA GLY A 143 -26.41 -9.40 10.62
C GLY A 143 -25.49 -9.71 9.44
N ASP A 144 -25.43 -8.84 8.43
CA ASP A 144 -24.46 -9.00 7.34
C ASP A 144 -23.03 -8.73 7.83
N VAL A 145 -22.10 -9.38 7.15
CA VAL A 145 -20.67 -9.25 7.41
C VAL A 145 -19.99 -8.66 6.20
N THR A 146 -19.11 -7.68 6.43
CA THR A 146 -18.18 -7.20 5.42
C THR A 146 -16.76 -7.66 5.74
N VAL A 147 -16.09 -8.20 4.74
CA VAL A 147 -14.71 -8.64 4.80
C VAL A 147 -13.82 -7.74 3.94
N TYR A 148 -12.75 -7.28 4.54
CA TYR A 148 -11.75 -6.40 3.91
C TYR A 148 -10.43 -7.14 3.70
N THR A 149 -9.75 -6.87 2.62
CA THR A 149 -8.33 -7.19 2.48
C THR A 149 -7.54 -6.31 3.46
N ARG A 150 -6.83 -6.93 4.40
CA ARG A 150 -6.03 -6.24 5.42
C ARG A 150 -4.76 -5.65 4.79
N LEU A 151 -4.62 -4.32 4.81
CA LEU A 151 -3.48 -3.65 4.18
C LEU A 151 -2.16 -3.88 4.92
N ALA A 152 -2.18 -4.05 6.22
CA ALA A 152 -0.97 -4.36 6.98
C ALA A 152 -0.29 -5.66 6.50
N SER A 153 -1.08 -6.69 6.18
CA SER A 153 -0.57 -7.95 5.63
C SER A 153 0.03 -7.82 4.23
N GLN A 154 -0.36 -6.77 3.49
CA GLN A 154 0.10 -6.46 2.14
C GLN A 154 1.11 -5.30 2.12
N SER A 155 1.57 -4.85 3.30
CA SER A 155 2.34 -3.61 3.43
C SER A 155 3.64 -3.62 2.62
N VAL A 156 4.33 -4.74 2.54
CA VAL A 156 5.56 -4.87 1.74
C VAL A 156 5.25 -4.67 0.25
N TRP A 157 4.19 -5.33 -0.25
CA TRP A 157 3.77 -5.20 -1.64
C TRP A 157 3.28 -3.77 -1.95
N VAL A 158 2.42 -3.20 -1.09
CA VAL A 158 1.92 -1.81 -1.28
C VAL A 158 3.09 -0.81 -1.31
N ARG A 159 4.04 -0.94 -0.37
CA ARG A 159 5.21 -0.06 -0.32
C ARG A 159 6.10 -0.17 -1.53
N SER A 160 6.24 -1.36 -2.11
CA SER A 160 7.04 -1.53 -3.34
C SER A 160 6.52 -0.71 -4.52
N TYR A 161 5.22 -0.34 -4.50
CA TYR A 161 4.61 0.54 -5.51
C TYR A 161 4.53 2.02 -5.09
N LEU A 162 4.40 2.29 -3.78
CA LEU A 162 4.25 3.66 -3.26
C LEU A 162 5.58 4.29 -2.86
N GLU A 163 6.52 3.48 -2.38
CA GLU A 163 7.82 3.89 -1.91
C GLU A 163 8.89 3.22 -2.78
N ARG A 164 9.27 3.87 -3.86
CA ARG A 164 10.28 3.38 -4.81
C ARG A 164 11.48 2.69 -4.15
N TRP A 165 11.96 3.26 -3.04
CA TRP A 165 13.14 2.79 -2.34
C TRP A 165 12.85 1.84 -1.18
N ALA A 166 11.63 1.28 -1.09
CA ALA A 166 11.28 0.30 -0.06
C ALA A 166 12.22 -0.93 0.00
N PRO A 167 12.78 -1.44 -1.12
CA PRO A 167 13.77 -2.52 -1.09
C PRO A 167 15.11 -2.11 -0.45
N ALA A 168 15.40 -0.80 -0.34
CA ALA A 168 16.66 -0.33 0.23
C ALA A 168 16.69 -0.47 1.75
N ARG A 169 17.82 -0.89 2.29
CA ARG A 169 18.04 -0.99 3.74
C ARG A 169 18.52 0.34 4.30
N ARG A 170 18.07 0.71 5.49
CA ARG A 170 18.65 1.85 6.23
C ARG A 170 20.05 1.49 6.73
N THR A 171 21.03 2.37 6.50
CA THR A 171 22.41 2.11 6.89
C THR A 171 22.68 2.34 8.38
N GLY A 172 21.76 2.98 9.10
CA GLY A 172 21.94 3.43 10.48
C GLY A 172 22.62 4.80 10.63
N PHE A 173 23.03 5.42 9.53
CA PHE A 173 23.64 6.76 9.50
C PHE A 173 22.68 7.77 8.87
N GLY A 174 21.92 8.50 9.69
CA GLY A 174 20.96 9.50 9.22
C GLY A 174 19.94 8.92 8.25
N GLU A 175 19.68 9.63 7.16
CA GLU A 175 18.70 9.25 6.12
C GLU A 175 19.30 8.37 4.99
N TRP A 176 20.51 7.85 5.19
CA TRP A 176 21.15 7.03 4.17
C TRP A 176 20.51 5.65 4.02
N LEU A 177 20.28 5.29 2.77
CA LEU A 177 19.77 4.02 2.31
C LEU A 177 20.85 3.25 1.56
N ASN A 178 20.73 1.94 1.49
CA ASN A 178 21.59 1.05 0.72
C ASN A 178 20.78 0.09 -0.12
N LEU A 179 21.05 0.06 -1.42
CA LEU A 179 20.66 -1.03 -2.32
C LEU A 179 21.91 -1.84 -2.66
N ASP A 180 21.84 -3.15 -2.51
CA ASP A 180 23.00 -4.03 -2.70
C ASP A 180 23.70 -3.87 -4.05
N TRP A 181 22.93 -3.54 -5.09
CA TRP A 181 23.45 -3.36 -6.43
C TRP A 181 23.90 -1.94 -6.75
N LEU A 182 23.28 -0.92 -6.16
CA LEU A 182 23.53 0.49 -6.43
C LEU A 182 24.55 1.09 -5.46
N GLY A 183 24.53 0.67 -4.19
CA GLY A 183 25.35 1.26 -3.12
C GLY A 183 24.56 2.20 -2.22
N ASN A 184 25.25 3.14 -1.55
CA ASN A 184 24.67 4.04 -0.57
C ASN A 184 24.18 5.34 -1.21
N PHE A 185 22.97 5.76 -0.81
CA PHE A 185 22.34 6.99 -1.31
C PHE A 185 21.38 7.58 -0.26
N ALA A 186 21.00 8.83 -0.44
CA ALA A 186 19.95 9.50 0.31
C ALA A 186 18.92 10.10 -0.66
N THR A 187 17.66 10.12 -0.26
CA THR A 187 16.55 10.64 -1.07
C THR A 187 16.08 11.99 -0.55
N TYR A 188 15.67 12.86 -1.47
CA TYR A 188 15.22 14.22 -1.19
C TYR A 188 13.90 14.52 -1.91
N GLN A 189 13.28 15.64 -1.58
CA GLN A 189 12.04 16.07 -2.20
C GLN A 189 12.18 16.21 -3.73
N GLY A 190 11.09 15.88 -4.46
CA GLY A 190 11.03 16.04 -5.92
C GLY A 190 11.92 15.07 -6.66
N ASP A 191 12.00 13.82 -6.20
CA ASP A 191 12.73 12.73 -6.87
C ASP A 191 14.25 12.93 -7.00
N TRP A 192 14.82 13.84 -6.21
CA TRP A 192 16.26 13.99 -6.14
C TRP A 192 16.89 12.94 -5.26
N VAL A 193 18.03 12.43 -5.72
CA VAL A 193 18.85 11.42 -5.01
C VAL A 193 20.28 11.90 -4.95
N PHE A 194 20.90 11.75 -3.76
CA PHE A 194 22.33 11.93 -3.58
C PHE A 194 23.00 10.58 -3.33
N HIS A 195 23.86 10.18 -4.24
CA HIS A 195 24.57 8.90 -4.17
C HIS A 195 26.03 9.11 -3.76
N GLU A 196 26.56 8.23 -2.92
CA GLU A 196 27.92 8.35 -2.34
C GLU A 196 29.07 8.44 -3.36
N LYS A 197 28.83 7.96 -4.61
CA LYS A 197 29.81 7.96 -5.69
C LYS A 197 29.36 8.75 -6.93
N LEU A 198 28.07 8.70 -7.24
CA LEU A 198 27.49 9.40 -8.39
C LEU A 198 27.13 10.87 -8.09
N GLY A 199 27.06 11.28 -6.80
CA GLY A 199 26.59 12.61 -6.42
C GLY A 199 25.09 12.79 -6.70
N TRP A 200 24.68 14.01 -7.02
CA TRP A 200 23.29 14.34 -7.26
C TRP A 200 22.78 13.87 -8.62
N PHE A 201 21.62 13.26 -8.63
CA PHE A 201 20.84 13.00 -9.83
C PHE A 201 19.34 13.11 -9.55
N TYR A 202 18.58 13.45 -10.56
CA TYR A 202 17.12 13.46 -10.55
C TYR A 202 16.61 12.16 -11.17
N SER A 203 15.70 11.46 -10.50
CA SER A 203 15.23 10.18 -10.99
C SER A 203 13.75 9.96 -10.68
N PRO A 204 12.87 10.35 -11.61
CA PRO A 204 11.44 10.13 -11.47
C PRO A 204 11.07 8.66 -11.67
N GLY A 205 9.92 8.26 -11.13
CA GLY A 205 9.36 6.92 -11.26
C GLY A 205 9.34 6.13 -9.97
N ASN A 206 8.80 4.91 -10.05
CA ASN A 206 8.46 4.10 -8.88
C ASN A 206 9.30 2.83 -8.74
N GLU A 207 10.23 2.55 -9.67
CA GLU A 207 10.99 1.31 -9.72
C GLU A 207 12.40 1.49 -9.16
N ALA A 208 12.81 0.55 -8.29
CA ALA A 208 14.14 0.54 -7.68
C ALA A 208 15.14 -0.38 -8.40
N ASP A 209 14.64 -1.33 -9.20
CA ASP A 209 15.46 -2.35 -9.89
C ASP A 209 16.01 -1.84 -11.22
N GLU A 210 15.33 -0.89 -11.82
CA GLU A 210 15.74 -0.21 -13.04
C GLU A 210 15.17 1.20 -13.07
N PHE A 211 15.90 2.16 -13.62
CA PHE A 211 15.40 3.52 -13.69
C PHE A 211 16.16 4.41 -14.67
N TRP A 212 15.44 5.42 -15.13
CA TRP A 212 16.01 6.59 -15.76
C TRP A 212 16.40 7.63 -14.72
N ALA A 213 17.53 8.29 -14.94
CA ALA A 213 17.93 9.44 -14.15
C ALA A 213 18.55 10.51 -15.03
N TRP A 214 18.44 11.74 -14.57
CA TRP A 214 19.08 12.88 -15.18
C TRP A 214 20.19 13.40 -14.28
N GLN A 215 21.31 13.76 -14.88
CA GLN A 215 22.46 14.25 -14.15
C GLN A 215 23.21 15.31 -14.96
N THR A 216 23.64 16.39 -14.28
CA THR A 216 24.46 17.43 -14.90
C THR A 216 25.68 16.84 -15.59
N GLY A 217 25.93 17.24 -16.82
CA GLY A 217 27.08 16.82 -17.64
C GLY A 217 26.86 15.53 -18.43
N ILE A 218 26.00 14.62 -17.96
CA ILE A 218 25.69 13.37 -18.67
C ILE A 218 24.36 13.48 -19.44
N GLY A 219 23.37 14.22 -18.90
CA GLY A 219 22.00 14.23 -19.39
C GLY A 219 21.20 13.07 -18.83
N TRP A 220 20.20 12.59 -19.58
CA TRP A 220 19.43 11.41 -19.23
C TRP A 220 20.22 10.13 -19.44
N TRP A 221 20.19 9.26 -18.44
CA TRP A 221 20.79 7.93 -18.50
C TRP A 221 19.89 6.88 -17.83
N TRP A 222 20.06 5.64 -18.26
CA TRP A 222 19.36 4.48 -17.72
C TRP A 222 20.35 3.45 -17.19
N THR A 223 19.95 2.77 -16.10
CA THR A 223 20.62 1.58 -15.59
C THR A 223 19.62 0.64 -14.92
N SER A 224 20.06 -0.57 -14.57
CA SER A 224 19.26 -1.55 -13.85
C SER A 224 20.15 -2.45 -13.01
N ILE A 225 19.55 -3.26 -12.15
CA ILE A 225 20.25 -4.31 -11.38
C ILE A 225 21.03 -5.27 -12.26
N LYS A 226 20.60 -5.47 -13.53
CA LYS A 226 21.27 -6.34 -14.50
C LYS A 226 22.35 -5.61 -15.32
N ALA A 227 22.19 -4.32 -15.48
CA ALA A 227 23.09 -3.50 -16.29
C ALA A 227 24.22 -2.87 -15.48
N TYR A 228 23.97 -2.48 -14.22
CA TYR A 228 24.96 -1.81 -13.38
C TYR A 228 26.27 -2.64 -13.30
N PRO A 229 27.44 -2.01 -13.45
CA PRO A 229 27.73 -0.56 -13.47
C PRO A 229 27.72 0.09 -14.87
N TYR A 230 26.95 -0.45 -15.81
CA TYR A 230 26.78 0.14 -17.13
C TYR A 230 25.55 1.05 -17.17
N PHE A 231 25.71 2.20 -17.85
CA PHE A 231 24.71 3.26 -17.99
C PHE A 231 24.48 3.54 -19.47
N TYR A 232 23.24 3.56 -19.90
CA TYR A 232 22.92 4.02 -21.25
C TYR A 232 22.64 5.52 -21.23
N ALA A 233 23.51 6.32 -21.83
CA ALA A 233 23.36 7.77 -21.94
C ALA A 233 22.51 8.12 -23.16
N ASP A 234 21.27 8.61 -22.93
CA ASP A 234 20.29 8.77 -24.01
C ASP A 234 20.64 9.88 -24.99
N GLU A 235 21.08 11.04 -24.52
CA GLU A 235 21.45 12.15 -25.37
C GLU A 235 22.67 11.83 -26.26
N ARG A 236 23.55 10.95 -25.77
CA ARG A 236 24.79 10.54 -26.45
C ARG A 236 24.62 9.25 -27.24
N LYS A 237 23.50 8.54 -27.05
CA LYS A 237 23.19 7.24 -27.67
C LYS A 237 24.30 6.18 -27.48
N CYS A 238 24.99 6.21 -26.33
CA CYS A 238 26.10 5.31 -26.05
C CYS A 238 26.02 4.70 -24.65
N TRP A 239 26.75 3.61 -24.46
CA TRP A 239 26.95 2.99 -23.17
C TRP A 239 28.19 3.57 -22.48
N LEU A 240 28.05 3.80 -21.18
CA LEU A 240 29.10 4.28 -20.29
C LEU A 240 29.31 3.22 -19.19
N TYR A 241 30.55 2.84 -18.92
CA TYR A 241 30.89 2.02 -17.75
C TYR A 241 31.34 2.93 -16.61
N PHE A 242 30.67 2.83 -15.46
CA PHE A 242 30.97 3.62 -14.29
C PHE A 242 32.07 3.01 -13.42
N SER A 243 33.15 3.75 -13.21
CA SER A 243 34.21 3.37 -12.28
C SER A 243 33.92 3.92 -10.88
N ALA A 244 33.23 3.15 -10.05
CA ALA A 244 32.90 3.57 -8.68
C ALA A 244 34.12 3.77 -7.78
N SER A 245 35.21 2.97 -7.99
CA SER A 245 36.48 3.10 -7.25
C SER A 245 37.18 4.42 -7.51
N ASP A 246 37.07 4.93 -8.74
CA ASP A 246 37.78 6.14 -9.19
C ASP A 246 36.87 7.39 -9.15
N SER A 247 35.69 7.27 -8.50
CA SER A 247 34.69 8.32 -8.46
C SER A 247 34.42 8.82 -7.06
N THR A 248 34.09 10.11 -6.99
CA THR A 248 33.56 10.80 -5.82
C THR A 248 32.27 11.53 -6.21
N PRO A 249 31.45 11.99 -5.24
CA PRO A 249 30.20 12.71 -5.56
C PRO A 249 30.38 13.95 -6.46
N SER A 250 31.55 14.58 -6.40
CA SER A 250 31.87 15.77 -7.21
C SER A 250 32.62 15.46 -8.51
N ARG A 251 33.10 14.23 -8.69
CA ARG A 251 33.91 13.83 -9.83
C ARG A 251 33.67 12.38 -10.18
N CYS A 252 32.92 12.14 -11.26
CA CYS A 252 32.60 10.80 -11.74
C CYS A 252 33.41 10.41 -12.95
N ARG A 253 33.93 9.19 -12.97
CA ARG A 253 34.72 8.63 -14.06
C ARG A 253 33.95 7.53 -14.76
N PHE A 254 33.84 7.71 -16.09
CA PHE A 254 33.17 6.75 -16.96
C PHE A 254 34.05 6.38 -18.15
N TYR A 255 33.99 5.10 -18.56
CA TYR A 255 34.53 4.69 -19.85
C TYR A 255 33.43 4.76 -20.90
N ASN A 256 33.63 5.55 -21.93
CA ASN A 256 32.67 5.74 -23.01
C ASN A 256 33.00 4.77 -24.16
N TYR A 257 32.07 3.87 -24.46
CA TYR A 257 32.25 2.82 -25.47
C TYR A 257 32.18 3.34 -26.88
N GLU A 258 31.62 4.51 -27.15
CA GLU A 258 31.56 5.12 -28.48
C GLU A 258 32.93 5.68 -28.88
N ILE A 259 33.52 6.49 -27.98
CA ILE A 259 34.84 7.08 -28.22
C ILE A 259 36.01 6.20 -27.78
N LYS A 260 35.71 5.11 -27.06
CA LYS A 260 36.65 4.12 -26.50
C LYS A 260 37.71 4.75 -25.57
N ASP A 261 37.28 5.71 -24.75
CA ASP A 261 38.16 6.43 -23.82
C ASP A 261 37.45 6.78 -22.55
N TRP A 262 38.20 7.19 -21.53
CA TRP A 262 37.68 7.63 -20.24
C TRP A 262 37.26 9.09 -20.27
N GLU A 263 36.09 9.34 -19.73
CA GLU A 263 35.56 10.68 -19.50
C GLU A 263 35.42 10.96 -18.02
N ILE A 264 35.62 12.21 -17.63
CA ILE A 264 35.46 12.69 -16.27
C ILE A 264 34.38 13.78 -16.27
N PHE A 265 33.40 13.62 -15.42
CA PHE A 265 32.34 14.59 -15.17
C PHE A 265 32.55 15.23 -13.82
N GLU A 266 32.96 16.50 -13.79
CA GLU A 266 33.10 17.33 -12.59
C GLU A 266 31.81 18.13 -12.37
N ARG A 267 31.46 18.37 -11.05
CA ARG A 267 30.21 19.00 -10.64
C ARG A 267 30.42 20.01 -9.54
#